data_bd6a70cbb98af3561a62bab4645a450e
#
_entry.id   bd6a70cbb98af3561a62bab4645a450e
#
_cell.length_a   1.000
_cell.length_b   1.000
_cell.length_c   1.000
_cell.angle_alpha   90.00
_cell.angle_beta   90.00
_cell.angle_gamma   90.00
#
_symmetry.space_group_name_H-M   'P 1'
#
loop_
_entity.id
_entity.type
_entity.pdbx_description
1 polymer ?
#
loop_
_entity_poly.entity_id
_entity_poly.type
_entity_poly.pdbx_seq_one_letter_code
_entity_poly.pdbx_strand_id
1 'polypeptide(L)'
;TVGWGIIDFKGFKDLAKVPRADAFVLLVVFVMTVFVDLLTAVGIGMVIACVLFMKRASDLVEGSYQSQELSQFDKESPWSDEGGIPDEMRQKIYIQRLNGPVFFGTITRFQEIMNNVPATAEVVIIRMKLVSFMDQSGLYAMETAIRDYQARGVKVLMTIIQPQPMYMLNKMNIIPGLVPVENTFKTFEDCTEYFKNLSSSPHRFI
;
A
#
# COMPACT_ATOMS: atom_id res chain seq x y z
N THR A 1 12.04 -51.54 -14.45
CA THR A 1 12.16 -50.75 -15.70
C THR A 1 11.01 -49.77 -15.92
N VAL A 2 9.84 -49.98 -15.29
CA VAL A 2 8.66 -49.08 -15.45
C VAL A 2 8.90 -47.68 -14.84
N GLY A 3 9.54 -47.59 -13.67
CA GLY A 3 9.81 -46.33 -13.00
C GLY A 3 10.75 -45.41 -13.77
N TRP A 4 11.66 -45.92 -14.57
CA TRP A 4 12.57 -45.09 -15.37
C TRP A 4 11.89 -44.34 -16.52
N GLY A 5 10.80 -44.87 -17.05
CA GLY A 5 10.02 -44.22 -18.13
C GLY A 5 9.04 -43.17 -17.64
N ILE A 6 8.80 -43.05 -16.32
CA ILE A 6 7.87 -42.10 -15.72
C ILE A 6 8.62 -40.84 -15.24
N ILE A 7 9.95 -40.87 -15.17
CA ILE A 7 10.75 -39.72 -14.74
C ILE A 7 10.69 -38.62 -15.78
N ASP A 8 10.16 -37.48 -15.41
CA ASP A 8 10.16 -36.27 -16.25
C ASP A 8 11.54 -35.57 -16.21
N PHE A 9 12.49 -36.12 -16.97
CA PHE A 9 13.84 -35.56 -17.12
C PHE A 9 13.82 -34.11 -17.66
N LYS A 10 12.79 -33.75 -18.45
CA LYS A 10 12.65 -32.41 -18.98
C LYS A 10 12.28 -31.43 -17.87
N GLY A 11 11.35 -31.79 -16.99
CA GLY A 11 10.98 -30.98 -15.82
C GLY A 11 12.17 -30.70 -14.91
N PHE A 12 13.00 -31.75 -14.63
CA PHE A 12 14.23 -31.55 -13.84
C PHE A 12 15.27 -30.65 -14.53
N LYS A 13 15.43 -30.75 -15.84
CA LYS A 13 16.37 -29.92 -16.61
C LYS A 13 15.90 -28.46 -16.66
N ASP A 14 14.60 -28.23 -16.77
CA ASP A 14 14.01 -26.91 -16.81
C ASP A 14 13.98 -26.24 -15.42
N LEU A 15 14.16 -27.00 -14.33
CA LEU A 15 14.29 -26.50 -12.96
C LEU A 15 15.41 -25.44 -12.80
N ALA A 16 16.48 -25.58 -13.57
CA ALA A 16 17.57 -24.62 -13.59
C ALA A 16 17.17 -23.25 -14.20
N LYS A 17 16.09 -23.20 -14.94
CA LYS A 17 15.56 -21.97 -15.60
C LYS A 17 14.45 -21.30 -14.81
N VAL A 18 13.89 -22.00 -13.82
CA VAL A 18 12.80 -21.50 -12.97
C VAL A 18 13.35 -20.61 -11.86
N PRO A 19 12.61 -19.60 -11.37
CA PRO A 19 13.00 -18.82 -10.22
C PRO A 19 13.40 -19.70 -9.02
N ARG A 20 14.49 -19.35 -8.35
CA ARG A 20 15.06 -20.15 -7.23
C ARG A 20 14.03 -20.53 -6.16
N ALA A 21 13.04 -19.66 -5.93
CA ALA A 21 11.98 -19.90 -4.97
C ALA A 21 11.07 -21.08 -5.38
N ASP A 22 10.71 -21.18 -6.66
CA ASP A 22 9.86 -22.27 -7.15
C ASP A 22 10.62 -23.59 -7.18
N ALA A 23 11.90 -23.55 -7.54
CA ALA A 23 12.79 -24.70 -7.46
C ALA A 23 12.92 -25.22 -6.02
N PHE A 24 12.98 -24.33 -5.04
CA PHE A 24 13.01 -24.68 -3.62
C PHE A 24 11.72 -25.38 -3.18
N VAL A 25 10.55 -24.86 -3.55
CA VAL A 25 9.26 -25.52 -3.24
C VAL A 25 9.22 -26.94 -3.82
N LEU A 26 9.60 -27.09 -5.08
CA LEU A 26 9.61 -28.40 -5.73
C LEU A 26 10.55 -29.37 -5.01
N LEU A 27 11.75 -28.93 -4.64
CA LEU A 27 12.71 -29.75 -3.90
C LEU A 27 12.14 -30.19 -2.54
N VAL A 28 11.55 -29.28 -1.79
CA VAL A 28 10.94 -29.58 -0.49
C VAL A 28 9.81 -30.60 -0.64
N VAL A 29 8.89 -30.36 -1.57
CA VAL A 29 7.78 -31.29 -1.83
C VAL A 29 8.30 -32.65 -2.25
N PHE A 30 9.29 -32.71 -3.13
CA PHE A 30 9.91 -33.97 -3.57
C PHE A 30 10.52 -34.78 -2.41
N VAL A 31 11.34 -34.12 -1.58
CA VAL A 31 11.96 -34.76 -0.41
C VAL A 31 10.91 -35.23 0.58
N MET A 32 9.91 -34.41 0.88
CA MET A 32 8.81 -34.75 1.78
C MET A 32 7.98 -35.93 1.26
N THR A 33 7.74 -35.99 -0.06
CA THR A 33 7.00 -37.10 -0.67
C THR A 33 7.74 -38.43 -0.53
N VAL A 34 9.09 -38.41 -0.59
CA VAL A 34 9.93 -39.61 -0.48
C VAL A 34 10.07 -40.08 0.97
N PHE A 35 10.22 -39.16 1.93
CA PHE A 35 10.58 -39.52 3.31
C PHE A 35 9.40 -39.47 4.29
N VAL A 36 8.30 -38.86 3.95
CA VAL A 36 7.12 -38.75 4.82
C VAL A 36 5.91 -39.38 4.14
N ASP A 37 5.14 -38.60 3.41
CA ASP A 37 4.00 -39.03 2.60
C ASP A 37 3.58 -37.94 1.61
N LEU A 38 2.83 -38.34 0.58
CA LEU A 38 2.38 -37.47 -0.49
C LEU A 38 1.41 -36.39 0.01
N LEU A 39 0.48 -36.71 0.90
CA LEU A 39 -0.56 -35.76 1.34
C LEU A 39 0.04 -34.63 2.15
N THR A 40 0.90 -34.97 3.10
CA THR A 40 1.62 -33.97 3.92
C THR A 40 2.57 -33.14 3.06
N ALA A 41 3.26 -33.73 2.10
CA ALA A 41 4.16 -33.05 1.18
C ALA A 41 3.42 -31.98 0.36
N VAL A 42 2.26 -32.34 -0.22
CA VAL A 42 1.43 -31.40 -0.99
C VAL A 42 0.89 -30.28 -0.10
N GLY A 43 0.43 -30.58 1.11
CA GLY A 43 -0.04 -29.60 2.06
C GLY A 43 1.04 -28.56 2.42
N ILE A 44 2.24 -29.02 2.77
CA ILE A 44 3.38 -28.14 3.09
C ILE A 44 3.80 -27.33 1.86
N GLY A 45 3.88 -27.97 0.69
CA GLY A 45 4.21 -27.29 -0.56
C GLY A 45 3.24 -26.18 -0.91
N MET A 46 1.94 -26.40 -0.71
CA MET A 46 0.90 -25.41 -0.92
C MET A 46 1.07 -24.20 0.02
N VAL A 47 1.32 -24.43 1.31
CA VAL A 47 1.55 -23.35 2.28
C VAL A 47 2.76 -22.52 1.88
N ILE A 48 3.89 -23.17 1.55
CA ILE A 48 5.10 -22.44 1.12
C ILE A 48 4.83 -21.65 -0.16
N ALA A 49 4.15 -22.25 -1.15
CA ALA A 49 3.80 -21.56 -2.39
C ALA A 49 2.90 -20.33 -2.16
N CYS A 50 1.91 -20.42 -1.26
CA CYS A 50 1.07 -19.29 -0.88
C CYS A 50 1.88 -18.15 -0.25
N VAL A 51 2.79 -18.46 0.67
CA VAL A 51 3.66 -17.46 1.30
C VAL A 51 4.57 -16.78 0.28
N LEU A 52 5.18 -17.55 -0.62
CA LEU A 52 6.03 -17.00 -1.68
C LEU A 52 5.24 -16.16 -2.68
N PHE A 53 4.02 -16.58 -3.02
CA PHE A 53 3.14 -15.79 -3.87
C PHE A 53 2.78 -14.45 -3.22
N MET A 54 2.43 -14.46 -1.94
CA MET A 54 2.11 -13.25 -1.19
C MET A 54 3.31 -12.29 -1.14
N LYS A 55 4.53 -12.81 -0.93
CA LYS A 55 5.76 -12.01 -0.98
C LYS A 55 5.96 -11.38 -2.36
N ARG A 56 5.83 -12.14 -3.44
CA ARG A 56 5.96 -11.62 -4.82
C ARG A 56 4.91 -10.55 -5.12
N ALA A 57 3.67 -10.76 -4.70
CA ALA A 57 2.61 -9.77 -4.85
C ALA A 57 2.93 -8.48 -4.10
N SER A 58 3.53 -8.58 -2.90
CA SER A 58 4.01 -7.43 -2.13
C SER A 58 5.15 -6.70 -2.85
N ASP A 59 6.16 -7.43 -3.34
CA ASP A 59 7.32 -6.86 -4.03
C ASP A 59 6.91 -6.07 -5.30
N LEU A 60 5.88 -6.53 -6.02
CA LEU A 60 5.33 -5.83 -7.19
C LEU A 60 4.66 -4.49 -6.84
N VAL A 61 4.10 -4.39 -5.65
CA VAL A 61 3.42 -3.17 -5.17
C VAL A 61 4.43 -2.20 -4.53
N GLU A 62 5.54 -2.71 -4.00
CA GLU A 62 6.52 -1.94 -3.22
C GLU A 62 7.10 -0.74 -3.98
N GLY A 63 7.37 -0.88 -5.28
CA GLY A 63 7.86 0.21 -6.14
C GLY A 63 6.84 1.31 -6.43
N SER A 64 5.59 1.13 -6.02
CA SER A 64 4.48 2.01 -6.39
C SER A 64 4.12 3.06 -5.33
N TYR A 65 4.60 2.92 -4.11
CA TYR A 65 4.31 3.89 -3.04
C TYR A 65 5.30 5.06 -3.05
N GLN A 66 4.80 6.28 -2.93
CA GLN A 66 5.61 7.51 -2.89
C GLN A 66 5.16 8.45 -1.79
N SER A 67 6.14 9.02 -1.09
CA SER A 67 5.95 10.10 -0.12
C SER A 67 6.84 11.26 -0.50
N GLN A 68 6.27 12.41 -0.78
CA GLN A 68 7.03 13.59 -1.19
C GLN A 68 6.37 14.88 -0.70
N GLU A 69 7.19 15.91 -0.55
CA GLU A 69 6.74 17.27 -0.37
C GLU A 69 6.12 17.81 -1.66
N LEU A 70 5.02 18.53 -1.56
CA LEU A 70 4.29 19.03 -2.73
C LEU A 70 5.14 19.96 -3.62
N SER A 71 6.08 20.70 -3.03
CA SER A 71 7.00 21.59 -3.75
C SER A 71 7.93 20.86 -4.73
N GLN A 72 8.16 19.58 -4.56
CA GLN A 72 9.03 18.77 -5.39
C GLN A 72 8.34 18.18 -6.63
N PHE A 73 7.01 18.29 -6.72
CA PHE A 73 6.22 17.69 -7.80
C PHE A 73 6.27 18.45 -9.13
N ASP A 74 6.67 19.69 -9.17
CA ASP A 74 6.71 20.51 -10.41
C ASP A 74 7.70 19.98 -11.45
N LYS A 75 8.57 19.02 -11.11
CA LYS A 75 9.65 18.52 -12.00
C LYS A 75 9.42 17.14 -12.61
N GLU A 76 8.52 16.30 -12.08
CA GLU A 76 8.39 14.90 -12.52
C GLU A 76 6.94 14.39 -12.59
N SER A 77 5.99 15.21 -12.97
CA SER A 77 4.58 14.90 -12.82
C SER A 77 3.98 14.03 -13.92
N PRO A 78 3.47 12.82 -13.61
CA PRO A 78 2.37 12.23 -14.36
C PRO A 78 0.99 12.68 -13.84
N TRP A 79 0.92 13.56 -12.85
CA TRP A 79 -0.30 13.94 -12.12
C TRP A 79 -0.66 15.40 -12.41
N SER A 80 -1.26 15.63 -13.57
CA SER A 80 -1.71 16.96 -14.02
C SER A 80 -2.79 17.60 -13.14
N ASP A 81 -3.37 16.83 -12.22
CA ASP A 81 -4.45 17.26 -11.32
C ASP A 81 -3.96 17.80 -9.96
N GLU A 82 -2.65 17.83 -9.68
CA GLU A 82 -2.08 18.34 -8.43
C GLU A 82 -1.67 19.83 -8.48
N GLY A 83 -1.97 20.51 -9.57
CA GLY A 83 -1.82 21.96 -9.68
C GLY A 83 -2.90 22.73 -8.91
N GLY A 84 -2.57 23.93 -8.45
CA GLY A 84 -3.55 24.88 -7.90
C GLY A 84 -3.53 25.10 -6.40
N ILE A 85 -2.61 24.48 -5.64
CA ILE A 85 -2.36 24.81 -4.23
C ILE A 85 -1.44 26.05 -4.17
N PRO A 86 -1.75 27.07 -3.33
CA PRO A 86 -0.92 28.25 -3.17
C PRO A 86 0.52 27.93 -2.74
N ASP A 87 1.51 28.58 -3.33
CA ASP A 87 2.93 28.29 -3.13
C ASP A 87 3.38 28.43 -1.66
N GLU A 88 2.79 29.35 -0.91
CA GLU A 88 3.07 29.54 0.52
C GLU A 88 2.72 28.30 1.37
N MET A 89 1.73 27.51 0.91
CA MET A 89 1.25 26.32 1.62
C MET A 89 1.95 25.05 1.18
N ARG A 90 2.55 25.04 -0.01
CA ARG A 90 3.16 23.82 -0.61
C ARG A 90 4.27 23.22 0.26
N GLN A 91 5.06 24.05 0.95
CA GLN A 91 6.15 23.58 1.81
C GLN A 91 5.68 22.90 3.10
N LYS A 92 4.41 23.09 3.49
CA LYS A 92 3.81 22.55 4.72
C LYS A 92 2.86 21.39 4.46
N ILE A 93 2.57 21.12 3.18
CA ILE A 93 1.66 20.07 2.75
C ILE A 93 2.47 18.89 2.20
N TYR A 94 2.21 17.71 2.72
CA TYR A 94 2.81 16.46 2.27
C TYR A 94 1.76 15.56 1.65
N ILE A 95 2.06 15.03 0.47
CA ILE A 95 1.18 14.09 -0.22
C ILE A 95 1.74 12.68 -0.07
N GLN A 96 0.93 11.81 0.52
CA GLN A 96 1.18 10.38 0.61
C GLN A 96 0.40 9.67 -0.49
N ARG A 97 1.08 9.19 -1.52
CA ARG A 97 0.47 8.43 -2.62
C ARG A 97 0.53 6.95 -2.33
N LEU A 98 -0.62 6.36 -2.12
CA LEU A 98 -0.77 4.93 -1.97
C LEU A 98 -1.12 4.32 -3.33
N ASN A 99 -0.19 3.62 -3.94
CA ASN A 99 -0.33 3.07 -5.29
C ASN A 99 -0.38 1.54 -5.21
N GLY A 100 -1.55 1.00 -4.89
CA GLY A 100 -1.77 -0.43 -4.83
C GLY A 100 -2.55 -0.86 -3.59
N PRO A 101 -2.88 -2.14 -3.47
CA PRO A 101 -3.63 -2.66 -2.34
C PRO A 101 -2.83 -2.57 -1.05
N VAL A 102 -3.51 -2.23 0.06
CA VAL A 102 -2.93 -2.15 1.40
C VAL A 102 -3.39 -3.36 2.20
N PHE A 103 -2.52 -4.32 2.39
CA PHE A 103 -2.81 -5.58 3.06
C PHE A 103 -1.60 -6.06 3.86
N PHE A 104 -1.76 -7.14 4.61
CA PHE A 104 -0.70 -7.67 5.49
C PHE A 104 0.69 -7.73 4.82
N GLY A 105 0.77 -8.14 3.55
CA GLY A 105 2.04 -8.25 2.82
C GLY A 105 2.73 -6.90 2.54
N THR A 106 2.00 -5.78 2.52
CA THR A 106 2.53 -4.43 2.21
C THR A 106 2.63 -3.52 3.43
N ILE A 107 2.29 -4.00 4.63
CA ILE A 107 2.22 -3.19 5.85
C ILE A 107 3.54 -2.51 6.20
N THR A 108 4.65 -3.24 6.14
CA THR A 108 5.98 -2.67 6.48
C THR A 108 6.30 -1.46 5.62
N ARG A 109 6.09 -1.59 4.31
CA ARG A 109 6.32 -0.50 3.36
C ARG A 109 5.36 0.66 3.57
N PHE A 110 4.09 0.36 3.80
CA PHE A 110 3.10 1.37 4.14
C PHE A 110 3.52 2.18 5.38
N GLN A 111 3.94 1.51 6.45
CA GLN A 111 4.40 2.18 7.68
C GLN A 111 5.65 3.04 7.44
N GLU A 112 6.63 2.55 6.69
CA GLU A 112 7.81 3.34 6.32
C GLU A 112 7.42 4.65 5.64
N ILE A 113 6.50 4.60 4.68
CA ILE A 113 6.04 5.78 3.96
C ILE A 113 5.30 6.75 4.89
N MET A 114 4.40 6.23 5.71
CA MET A 114 3.67 7.06 6.67
C MET A 114 4.60 7.71 7.70
N ASN A 115 5.67 7.03 8.11
CA ASN A 115 6.65 7.58 9.03
C ASN A 115 7.59 8.64 8.40
N ASN A 116 7.69 8.69 7.07
CA ASN A 116 8.57 9.62 6.36
C ASN A 116 8.03 11.07 6.28
N VAL A 117 6.93 11.39 6.96
CA VAL A 117 6.41 12.75 7.02
C VAL A 117 7.22 13.56 8.04
N PRO A 118 7.89 14.66 7.61
CA PRO A 118 8.72 15.46 8.50
C PRO A 118 7.91 16.19 9.57
N ALA A 119 8.58 16.58 10.65
CA ALA A 119 7.96 17.30 11.76
C ALA A 119 7.44 18.70 11.38
N THR A 120 7.88 19.24 10.24
CA THR A 120 7.45 20.54 9.68
C THR A 120 6.12 20.48 8.95
N ALA A 121 5.58 19.28 8.69
CA ALA A 121 4.30 19.13 8.01
C ALA A 121 3.15 19.62 8.90
N GLU A 122 2.31 20.48 8.34
CA GLU A 122 1.06 20.92 8.97
C GLU A 122 -0.14 20.13 8.43
N VAL A 123 -0.05 19.65 7.18
CA VAL A 123 -1.11 18.90 6.51
C VAL A 123 -0.52 17.70 5.80
N VAL A 124 -1.18 16.55 5.92
CA VAL A 124 -0.91 15.34 5.14
C VAL A 124 -2.14 15.00 4.31
N ILE A 125 -1.95 14.87 3.00
CA ILE A 125 -2.98 14.42 2.06
C ILE A 125 -2.69 12.97 1.71
N ILE A 126 -3.56 12.05 2.14
CA ILE A 126 -3.48 10.63 1.79
C ILE A 126 -4.28 10.40 0.50
N ARG A 127 -3.59 10.18 -0.59
CA ARG A 127 -4.19 9.92 -1.90
C ARG A 127 -4.35 8.42 -2.15
N MET A 128 -5.61 7.99 -2.31
CA MET A 128 -5.98 6.57 -2.39
C MET A 128 -6.51 6.14 -3.76
N LYS A 129 -6.20 6.90 -4.82
CA LYS A 129 -6.71 6.65 -6.19
C LYS A 129 -6.47 5.22 -6.67
N LEU A 130 -5.32 4.64 -6.36
CA LEU A 130 -4.91 3.31 -6.80
C LEU A 130 -5.03 2.23 -5.71
N VAL A 131 -5.62 2.56 -4.56
CA VAL A 131 -5.90 1.58 -3.50
C VAL A 131 -7.22 0.88 -3.82
N SER A 132 -7.13 -0.23 -4.56
CA SER A 132 -8.31 -1.02 -4.95
C SER A 132 -8.84 -1.90 -3.82
N PHE A 133 -7.98 -2.26 -2.87
CA PHE A 133 -8.29 -3.19 -1.78
C PHE A 133 -7.54 -2.82 -0.50
N MET A 134 -8.21 -2.97 0.64
CA MET A 134 -7.65 -2.83 1.97
C MET A 134 -8.20 -3.94 2.87
N ASP A 135 -7.30 -4.69 3.52
CA ASP A 135 -7.68 -5.68 4.53
C ASP A 135 -7.70 -5.09 5.94
N GLN A 136 -7.99 -5.93 6.93
CA GLN A 136 -8.03 -5.49 8.32
C GLN A 136 -6.66 -5.01 8.83
N SER A 137 -5.57 -5.63 8.39
CA SER A 137 -4.21 -5.21 8.76
C SER A 137 -3.89 -3.83 8.21
N GLY A 138 -4.29 -3.57 6.96
CA GLY A 138 -4.17 -2.26 6.31
C GLY A 138 -4.97 -1.17 7.04
N LEU A 139 -6.19 -1.51 7.51
CA LEU A 139 -7.01 -0.58 8.29
C LEU A 139 -6.37 -0.21 9.63
N TYR A 140 -5.85 -1.17 10.39
CA TYR A 140 -5.17 -0.88 11.65
C TYR A 140 -3.90 -0.05 11.44
N ALA A 141 -3.13 -0.34 10.38
CA ALA A 141 -1.97 0.47 10.06
C ALA A 141 -2.35 1.90 9.66
N MET A 142 -3.43 2.08 8.89
CA MET A 142 -3.97 3.40 8.53
C MET A 142 -4.46 4.15 9.77
N GLU A 143 -5.22 3.49 10.64
CA GLU A 143 -5.69 4.08 11.90
C GLU A 143 -4.53 4.57 12.75
N THR A 144 -3.51 3.74 12.92
CA THR A 144 -2.30 4.10 13.70
C THR A 144 -1.60 5.31 13.10
N ALA A 145 -1.38 5.33 11.79
CA ALA A 145 -0.74 6.45 11.11
C ALA A 145 -1.54 7.76 11.24
N ILE A 146 -2.86 7.71 11.12
CA ILE A 146 -3.72 8.89 11.28
C ILE A 146 -3.64 9.42 12.72
N ARG A 147 -3.69 8.54 13.72
CA ARG A 147 -3.56 8.94 15.13
C ARG A 147 -2.21 9.57 15.43
N ASP A 148 -1.13 9.02 14.87
CA ASP A 148 0.22 9.57 15.04
C ASP A 148 0.34 10.97 14.41
N TYR A 149 -0.25 11.20 13.24
CA TYR A 149 -0.30 12.52 12.63
C TYR A 149 -1.08 13.51 13.48
N GLN A 150 -2.26 13.13 13.96
CA GLN A 150 -3.10 13.98 14.82
C GLN A 150 -2.41 14.29 16.16
N ALA A 151 -1.71 13.32 16.76
CA ALA A 151 -0.93 13.53 17.99
C ALA A 151 0.20 14.56 17.79
N ARG A 152 0.73 14.68 16.56
CA ARG A 152 1.72 15.67 16.15
C ARG A 152 1.10 17.01 15.74
N GLY A 153 -0.23 17.17 15.79
CA GLY A 153 -0.95 18.35 15.34
C GLY A 153 -1.06 18.48 13.82
N VAL A 154 -0.78 17.39 13.08
CA VAL A 154 -0.86 17.37 11.61
C VAL A 154 -2.29 17.06 11.19
N LYS A 155 -2.86 17.91 10.34
CA LYS A 155 -4.19 17.71 9.76
C LYS A 155 -4.15 16.66 8.68
N VAL A 156 -5.06 15.67 8.74
CA VAL A 156 -5.14 14.60 7.77
C VAL A 156 -6.31 14.86 6.82
N LEU A 157 -6.02 14.84 5.53
CA LEU A 157 -7.00 14.89 4.44
C LEU A 157 -6.89 13.60 3.62
N MET A 158 -8.01 13.11 3.11
CA MET A 158 -8.04 11.91 2.28
C MET A 158 -8.68 12.22 0.93
N THR A 159 -8.09 11.72 -0.16
CA THR A 159 -8.60 12.00 -1.51
C THR A 159 -8.75 10.75 -2.34
N ILE A 160 -9.80 10.74 -3.20
CA ILE A 160 -10.05 9.72 -4.22
C ILE A 160 -10.06 8.31 -3.62
N ILE A 161 -10.84 8.12 -2.55
CA ILE A 161 -10.96 6.83 -1.88
C ILE A 161 -11.84 5.90 -2.74
N GLN A 162 -11.32 4.72 -3.08
CA GLN A 162 -12.05 3.71 -3.84
C GLN A 162 -13.19 3.09 -3.02
N PRO A 163 -14.23 2.50 -3.65
CA PRO A 163 -15.42 2.03 -2.94
C PRO A 163 -15.16 1.01 -1.83
N GLN A 164 -14.27 0.03 -2.04
CA GLN A 164 -13.97 -1.00 -1.05
C GLN A 164 -13.20 -0.43 0.16
N PRO A 165 -12.10 0.33 0.03
CA PRO A 165 -11.49 1.03 1.14
C PRO A 165 -12.43 1.98 1.87
N MET A 166 -13.27 2.75 1.15
CA MET A 166 -14.25 3.65 1.77
C MET A 166 -15.24 2.88 2.65
N TYR A 167 -15.78 1.76 2.15
CA TYR A 167 -16.65 0.90 2.95
C TYR A 167 -15.98 0.43 4.25
N MET A 168 -14.72 0.02 4.16
CA MET A 168 -13.95 -0.48 5.31
C MET A 168 -13.61 0.61 6.31
N LEU A 169 -13.18 1.80 5.84
CA LEU A 169 -12.89 2.97 6.67
C LEU A 169 -14.14 3.44 7.44
N ASN A 170 -15.31 3.44 6.78
CA ASN A 170 -16.58 3.77 7.43
C ASN A 170 -16.97 2.71 8.48
N LYS A 171 -16.82 1.43 8.15
CA LYS A 171 -17.17 0.33 9.06
C LYS A 171 -16.34 0.32 10.34
N MET A 172 -15.07 0.72 10.25
CA MET A 172 -14.15 0.85 11.39
C MET A 172 -14.24 2.22 12.08
N ASN A 173 -15.16 3.07 11.67
CA ASN A 173 -15.33 4.44 12.18
C ASN A 173 -14.03 5.29 12.11
N ILE A 174 -13.18 5.00 11.14
CA ILE A 174 -12.04 5.87 10.81
C ILE A 174 -12.57 7.13 10.13
N ILE A 175 -13.54 6.97 9.25
CA ILE A 175 -14.41 8.03 8.73
C ILE A 175 -15.81 7.76 9.28
N PRO A 176 -16.47 8.69 9.96
CA PRO A 176 -16.07 10.07 10.29
C PRO A 176 -15.30 10.23 11.62
N GLY A 177 -14.98 9.15 12.33
CA GLY A 177 -14.50 9.20 13.72
C GLY A 177 -13.12 9.85 13.90
N LEU A 178 -12.15 9.50 13.07
CA LEU A 178 -10.79 10.08 13.09
C LEU A 178 -10.62 11.15 12.01
N VAL A 179 -11.10 10.88 10.80
CA VAL A 179 -11.06 11.82 9.69
C VAL A 179 -12.50 12.27 9.41
N PRO A 180 -12.85 13.52 9.71
CA PRO A 180 -14.17 14.06 9.42
C PRO A 180 -14.52 13.98 7.93
N VAL A 181 -15.81 13.88 7.62
CA VAL A 181 -16.28 13.76 6.21
C VAL A 181 -15.84 14.95 5.37
N GLU A 182 -15.82 16.17 5.95
CA GLU A 182 -15.35 17.40 5.30
C GLU A 182 -13.85 17.38 4.94
N ASN A 183 -13.07 16.46 5.52
CA ASN A 183 -11.66 16.24 5.20
C ASN A 183 -11.47 15.10 4.18
N THR A 184 -12.56 14.61 3.56
CA THR A 184 -12.53 13.60 2.51
C THR A 184 -13.03 14.16 1.19
N PHE A 185 -12.26 14.03 0.12
CA PHE A 185 -12.55 14.64 -1.17
C PHE A 185 -12.68 13.56 -2.27
N LYS A 186 -13.67 13.74 -3.15
CA LYS A 186 -13.90 12.80 -4.26
C LYS A 186 -12.88 12.99 -5.37
N THR A 187 -12.44 14.22 -5.59
CA THR A 187 -11.42 14.57 -6.57
C THR A 187 -10.26 15.29 -5.88
N PHE A 188 -9.14 15.44 -6.57
CA PHE A 188 -8.04 16.24 -6.05
C PHE A 188 -8.32 17.75 -6.23
N GLU A 189 -9.09 18.11 -7.24
CA GLU A 189 -9.56 19.46 -7.47
C GLU A 189 -10.38 20.00 -6.29
N ASP A 190 -11.30 19.19 -5.75
CA ASP A 190 -12.09 19.58 -4.56
C ASP A 190 -11.17 19.89 -3.38
N CYS A 191 -10.09 19.08 -3.22
CA CYS A 191 -9.08 19.30 -2.19
C CYS A 191 -8.28 20.59 -2.43
N THR A 192 -7.92 20.90 -3.67
CA THR A 192 -7.21 22.15 -3.99
C THR A 192 -8.09 23.38 -3.79
N GLU A 193 -9.37 23.29 -4.11
CA GLU A 193 -10.35 24.36 -3.87
C GLU A 193 -10.53 24.64 -2.36
N TYR A 194 -10.52 23.59 -1.54
CA TYR A 194 -10.51 23.72 -0.09
C TYR A 194 -9.34 24.58 0.39
N PHE A 195 -8.12 24.39 -0.13
CA PHE A 195 -6.96 25.20 0.24
C PHE A 195 -7.06 26.64 -0.27
N LYS A 196 -7.62 26.88 -1.46
CA LYS A 196 -7.86 28.23 -1.99
C LYS A 196 -8.82 29.01 -1.10
N ASN A 197 -9.88 28.36 -0.63
CA ASN A 197 -10.85 28.96 0.27
C ASN A 197 -10.26 29.26 1.66
N LEU A 198 -9.35 28.43 2.15
CA LEU A 198 -8.60 28.67 3.39
C LEU A 198 -7.63 29.84 3.26
N SER A 199 -6.97 30.00 2.13
CA SER A 199 -6.05 31.13 1.91
C SER A 199 -6.76 32.50 1.81
N SER A 200 -8.02 32.48 1.41
CA SER A 200 -8.87 33.71 1.36
C SER A 200 -9.55 34.03 2.70
N SER A 201 -9.47 33.14 3.71
CA SER A 201 -10.05 33.35 5.04
C SER A 201 -8.96 33.74 6.05
N PRO A 202 -9.17 34.73 6.94
CA PRO A 202 -8.16 35.19 7.89
C PRO A 202 -7.85 34.20 9.04
N HIS A 203 -8.54 33.07 9.14
CA HIS A 203 -8.30 32.03 10.14
C HIS A 203 -7.45 30.90 9.54
N ARG A 204 -6.12 30.99 9.75
CA ARG A 204 -5.16 29.93 9.46
C ARG A 204 -5.36 28.76 10.45
N PHE A 205 -5.46 27.57 9.92
CA PHE A 205 -5.28 26.25 10.57
C PHE A 205 -5.43 26.23 12.12
N ILE A 206 -6.66 26.23 12.64
CA ILE A 206 -6.96 25.79 14.00
C ILE A 206 -7.79 24.52 13.92
#